data_381e17ae2823a95f3b90ffca9a3d6199
#
_entry.id   381e17ae2823a95f3b90ffca9a3d6199
#
_cell.length_a   1.000
_cell.length_b   1.000
_cell.length_c   1.000
_cell.angle_alpha   90.00
_cell.angle_beta   90.00
_cell.angle_gamma   90.00
#
_symmetry.space_group_name_H-M   'P 1'
#
loop_
_entity.id
_entity.type
_entity.pdbx_description
1 polymer ?
#
loop_
_entity_poly.entity_id
_entity_poly.type
_entity_poly.pdbx_seq_one_letter_code
_entity_poly.pdbx_strand_id
1 'polypeptide(L)'
;SPFKNLNEINFLIDRLNEEGNYIESSKIINQLYPFKAKKLKNGKSINDFKPININDEIEKLNEYQIILINDYHFFETSRYSTLFFLHHLKELGFLNLLTEGISPKTENKALKIKEIDGYYLKQPTYGLLIDYAVKNNINIFGYDYYYDCENKSLNNQKCRDSMQAVNIKSIVEKNPNSKFIVFGGHGHTFYNYEDIKPMGQYLKDFLPNTKIVSLNQLYYIDSFGEQESSLELLNDKLKLNTP
;
A
#
# COMPACT_ATOMS: atom_id res chain seq x y z
N SER A 1 13.65 -27.54 -4.40
CA SER A 1 12.42 -26.83 -4.03
C SER A 1 11.22 -27.74 -4.32
N PRO A 2 10.27 -27.89 -3.38
CA PRO A 2 9.03 -28.65 -3.59
C PRO A 2 8.10 -28.00 -4.64
N PHE A 3 8.38 -26.78 -5.05
CA PHE A 3 7.54 -26.00 -5.97
C PHE A 3 8.23 -25.88 -7.33
N LYS A 4 7.54 -26.25 -8.38
CA LYS A 4 8.05 -26.24 -9.75
C LYS A 4 7.80 -24.92 -10.49
N ASN A 5 6.91 -24.05 -9.97
CA ASN A 5 6.47 -22.84 -10.66
C ASN A 5 6.12 -21.72 -9.66
N LEU A 6 6.64 -20.52 -9.90
CA LEU A 6 6.36 -19.32 -9.10
C LEU A 6 4.85 -18.97 -9.06
N ASN A 7 4.13 -19.25 -10.15
CA ASN A 7 2.69 -18.99 -10.21
C ASN A 7 1.88 -19.89 -9.26
N GLU A 8 2.29 -21.16 -9.10
CA GLU A 8 1.65 -22.09 -8.16
C GLU A 8 1.85 -21.64 -6.72
N ILE A 9 3.02 -21.08 -6.44
CA ILE A 9 3.36 -20.58 -5.11
C ILE A 9 2.55 -19.32 -4.78
N ASN A 10 2.51 -18.38 -5.71
CA ASN A 10 1.71 -17.16 -5.53
C ASN A 10 0.23 -17.50 -5.32
N PHE A 11 -0.29 -18.45 -6.11
CA PHE A 11 -1.66 -18.93 -5.94
C PHE A 11 -1.90 -19.55 -4.55
N LEU A 12 -0.93 -20.34 -4.04
CA LEU A 12 -1.04 -20.93 -2.69
C LEU A 12 -1.01 -19.84 -1.61
N ILE A 13 -0.13 -18.85 -1.73
CA ILE A 13 -0.05 -17.72 -0.80
C ILE A 13 -1.39 -16.95 -0.80
N ASP A 14 -1.93 -16.66 -1.97
CA ASP A 14 -3.21 -15.96 -2.09
C ASP A 14 -4.35 -16.76 -1.44
N ARG A 15 -4.41 -18.06 -1.66
CA ARG A 15 -5.41 -18.94 -1.02
C ARG A 15 -5.29 -18.97 0.49
N LEU A 16 -4.08 -19.09 1.02
CA LEU A 16 -3.84 -19.04 2.46
C LEU A 16 -4.25 -17.70 3.06
N ASN A 17 -3.99 -16.59 2.37
CA ASN A 17 -4.41 -15.26 2.79
C ASN A 17 -5.93 -15.07 2.71
N GLU A 18 -6.60 -15.63 1.69
CA GLU A 18 -8.07 -15.66 1.58
C GLU A 18 -8.72 -16.44 2.73
N GLU A 19 -8.06 -17.52 3.19
CA GLU A 19 -8.49 -18.34 4.32
C GLU A 19 -8.10 -17.73 5.69
N GLY A 20 -7.37 -16.61 5.70
CA GLY A 20 -6.87 -16.00 6.94
C GLY A 20 -5.69 -16.76 7.57
N ASN A 21 -5.09 -17.71 6.86
CA ASN A 21 -3.96 -18.50 7.35
C ASN A 21 -2.62 -17.80 7.07
N TYR A 22 -2.45 -16.64 7.66
CA TYR A 22 -1.30 -15.75 7.44
C TYR A 22 0.03 -16.34 7.96
N ILE A 23 -0.02 -17.20 8.98
CA ILE A 23 1.17 -17.85 9.52
C ILE A 23 1.81 -18.77 8.48
N GLU A 24 1.04 -19.62 7.85
CA GLU A 24 1.56 -20.53 6.82
C GLU A 24 1.94 -19.77 5.55
N SER A 25 1.17 -18.77 5.16
CA SER A 25 1.52 -17.83 4.08
C SER A 25 2.89 -17.21 4.31
N SER A 26 3.13 -16.62 5.49
CA SER A 26 4.39 -15.99 5.86
C SER A 26 5.57 -16.98 5.86
N LYS A 27 5.38 -18.21 6.32
CA LYS A 27 6.43 -19.25 6.25
C LYS A 27 6.86 -19.54 4.81
N ILE A 28 5.90 -19.66 3.90
CA ILE A 28 6.18 -19.89 2.46
C ILE A 28 6.93 -18.70 1.89
N ILE A 29 6.47 -17.47 2.15
CA ILE A 29 7.10 -16.25 1.68
C ILE A 29 8.55 -16.16 2.17
N ASN A 30 8.80 -16.43 3.45
CA ASN A 30 10.14 -16.39 4.02
C ASN A 30 11.08 -17.45 3.45
N GLN A 31 10.56 -18.61 3.05
CA GLN A 31 11.35 -19.65 2.37
C GLN A 31 11.75 -19.24 0.95
N LEU A 32 10.89 -18.51 0.25
CA LEU A 32 11.11 -18.08 -1.14
C LEU A 32 11.96 -16.83 -1.22
N TYR A 33 11.69 -15.91 -0.34
CA TYR A 33 12.34 -14.61 -0.24
C TYR A 33 12.97 -14.47 1.15
N PRO A 34 14.04 -15.25 1.45
CA PRO A 34 14.69 -15.12 2.75
C PRO A 34 15.13 -13.68 2.91
N PHE A 35 14.45 -12.97 3.77
CA PHE A 35 14.76 -11.59 4.09
C PHE A 35 16.15 -11.58 4.73
N LYS A 36 17.17 -11.34 3.93
CA LYS A 36 18.46 -10.95 4.48
C LYS A 36 18.25 -9.55 5.00
N ALA A 37 18.26 -9.41 6.35
CA ALA A 37 18.30 -8.09 6.96
C ALA A 37 19.40 -7.29 6.28
N LYS A 38 19.02 -6.44 5.32
CA LYS A 38 19.98 -5.54 4.68
C LYS A 38 20.41 -4.61 5.81
N LYS A 39 21.67 -4.67 6.20
CA LYS A 39 22.28 -3.62 7.02
C LYS A 39 21.76 -2.30 6.48
N LEU A 40 21.22 -1.48 7.37
CA LEU A 40 20.71 -0.16 6.99
C LEU A 40 21.71 0.47 6.01
N LYS A 41 21.33 0.57 4.75
CA LYS A 41 22.15 1.23 3.74
C LYS A 41 22.36 2.63 4.29
N ASN A 42 23.57 3.08 4.45
CA ASN A 42 24.03 4.39 4.87
C ASN A 42 24.61 4.49 6.31
N GLY A 43 25.02 3.37 6.92
CA GLY A 43 25.76 3.42 8.20
C GLY A 43 24.96 3.96 9.39
N LYS A 44 23.64 4.15 9.26
CA LYS A 44 22.79 4.53 10.39
C LYS A 44 22.74 3.40 11.39
N SER A 45 23.01 3.73 12.63
CA SER A 45 22.83 2.85 13.78
C SER A 45 21.40 2.95 14.29
N ILE A 46 20.90 1.90 14.94
CA ILE A 46 19.64 1.97 15.68
C ILE A 46 19.62 3.11 16.72
N ASN A 47 20.79 3.56 17.16
CA ASN A 47 20.93 4.70 18.06
C ASN A 47 20.60 6.06 17.41
N ASP A 48 20.52 6.11 16.08
CA ASP A 48 20.18 7.33 15.34
C ASP A 48 18.64 7.52 15.24
N PHE A 49 17.86 6.51 15.68
CA PHE A 49 16.39 6.61 15.71
C PHE A 49 15.95 7.25 17.04
N LYS A 50 15.00 8.15 16.93
CA LYS A 50 14.34 8.77 18.07
C LYS A 50 12.87 8.45 18.04
N PRO A 51 12.24 8.22 19.20
CA PRO A 51 10.79 8.14 19.27
C PRO A 51 10.16 9.41 18.70
N ILE A 52 9.12 9.25 17.92
CA ILE A 52 8.31 10.35 17.40
C ILE A 52 6.90 10.24 17.98
N ASN A 53 6.25 11.37 18.17
CA ASN A 53 4.82 11.37 18.41
C ASN A 53 4.12 11.15 17.08
N ILE A 54 3.47 10.02 16.92
CA ILE A 54 2.81 9.66 15.68
C ILE A 54 1.70 10.65 15.31
N ASN A 55 1.02 11.23 16.28
CA ASN A 55 -0.03 12.23 16.04
C ASN A 55 0.56 13.50 15.42
N ASP A 56 1.72 13.96 15.91
CA ASP A 56 2.39 15.14 15.35
C ASP A 56 2.83 14.91 13.90
N GLU A 57 3.23 13.68 13.56
CA GLU A 57 3.59 13.32 12.18
C GLU A 57 2.35 13.21 11.28
N ILE A 58 1.24 12.68 11.80
CA ILE A 58 -0.03 12.63 11.07
C ILE A 58 -0.55 14.04 10.79
N GLU A 59 -0.48 14.96 11.75
CA GLU A 59 -0.90 16.35 11.56
C GLU A 59 -0.15 17.04 10.41
N LYS A 60 1.13 16.73 10.20
CA LYS A 60 1.91 17.26 9.07
C LYS A 60 1.36 16.81 7.70
N LEU A 61 0.66 15.67 7.66
CA LEU A 61 0.04 15.18 6.44
C LEU A 61 -1.13 16.05 5.97
N ASN A 62 -1.64 16.92 6.83
CA ASN A 62 -2.73 17.84 6.51
C ASN A 62 -2.40 18.82 5.36
N GLU A 63 -1.12 19.10 5.13
CA GLU A 63 -0.69 19.99 4.04
C GLU A 63 -0.78 19.34 2.64
N TYR A 64 -0.92 18.01 2.56
CA TYR A 64 -0.96 17.28 1.30
C TYR A 64 -2.39 17.11 0.80
N GLN A 65 -2.53 17.06 -0.52
CA GLN A 65 -3.80 16.72 -1.15
C GLN A 65 -3.90 15.22 -1.44
N ILE A 66 -2.76 14.57 -1.72
CA ILE A 66 -2.71 13.14 -2.03
C ILE A 66 -1.67 12.47 -1.15
N ILE A 67 -2.08 11.39 -0.48
CA ILE A 67 -1.19 10.51 0.27
C ILE A 67 -1.19 9.15 -0.41
N LEU A 68 -0.02 8.71 -0.89
CA LEU A 68 0.18 7.36 -1.40
C LEU A 68 0.58 6.46 -0.23
N ILE A 69 -0.13 5.35 -0.03
CA ILE A 69 0.18 4.34 0.99
C ILE A 69 0.39 3.01 0.28
N ASN A 70 1.54 2.39 0.51
CA ASN A 70 1.86 1.13 -0.14
C ASN A 70 1.23 -0.07 0.56
N ASP A 71 0.68 -1.00 -0.22
CA ASP A 71 0.32 -2.35 0.21
C ASP A 71 1.46 -3.32 -0.11
N TYR A 72 1.84 -4.12 0.85
CA TYR A 72 2.67 -5.28 0.60
C TYR A 72 1.75 -6.51 0.59
N HIS A 73 1.27 -6.87 -0.59
CA HIS A 73 0.15 -7.80 -0.80
C HIS A 73 0.24 -9.11 -0.01
N PHE A 74 1.45 -9.54 0.33
CA PHE A 74 1.70 -10.77 1.06
C PHE A 74 1.64 -10.63 2.59
N PHE A 75 1.58 -9.39 3.12
CA PHE A 75 1.60 -9.14 4.55
C PHE A 75 0.42 -8.25 4.97
N GLU A 76 -0.49 -8.81 5.74
CA GLU A 76 -1.66 -8.11 6.25
C GLU A 76 -1.30 -6.94 7.18
N THR A 77 -0.10 -6.94 7.77
CA THR A 77 0.37 -5.85 8.62
C THR A 77 0.34 -4.50 7.92
N SER A 78 0.63 -4.46 6.60
CA SER A 78 0.54 -3.22 5.81
C SER A 78 -0.91 -2.70 5.75
N ARG A 79 -1.90 -3.58 5.74
CA ARG A 79 -3.32 -3.24 5.71
C ARG A 79 -3.84 -2.79 7.07
N TYR A 80 -3.39 -3.40 8.15
CA TYR A 80 -3.68 -2.91 9.50
C TYR A 80 -3.08 -1.53 9.74
N SER A 81 -1.84 -1.30 9.31
CA SER A 81 -1.24 0.03 9.37
C SER A 81 -2.01 1.04 8.51
N THR A 82 -2.47 0.63 7.32
CA THR A 82 -3.30 1.49 6.46
C THR A 82 -4.63 1.81 7.12
N LEU A 83 -5.26 0.85 7.80
CA LEU A 83 -6.49 1.08 8.56
C LEU A 83 -6.28 2.10 9.68
N PHE A 84 -5.15 2.01 10.39
CA PHE A 84 -4.77 3.01 11.39
C PHE A 84 -4.62 4.41 10.77
N PHE A 85 -3.89 4.54 9.65
CA PHE A 85 -3.76 5.81 8.94
C PHE A 85 -5.11 6.33 8.46
N LEU A 86 -5.95 5.47 7.89
CA LEU A 86 -7.26 5.85 7.39
C LEU A 86 -8.15 6.43 8.48
N HIS A 87 -8.07 5.86 9.70
CA HIS A 87 -8.77 6.38 10.88
C HIS A 87 -8.36 7.83 11.20
N HIS A 88 -7.08 8.11 11.25
CA HIS A 88 -6.57 9.44 11.60
C HIS A 88 -6.69 10.44 10.44
N LEU A 89 -6.40 10.02 9.22
CA LEU A 89 -6.47 10.89 8.03
C LEU A 89 -7.89 11.35 7.70
N LYS A 90 -8.89 10.55 8.05
CA LYS A 90 -10.29 10.94 7.94
C LYS A 90 -10.57 12.24 8.70
N GLU A 91 -10.03 12.40 9.90
CA GLU A 91 -10.20 13.62 10.72
C GLU A 91 -9.53 14.85 10.07
N LEU A 92 -8.54 14.65 9.20
CA LEU A 92 -7.89 15.69 8.40
C LEU A 92 -8.58 15.94 7.05
N GLY A 93 -9.75 15.33 6.82
CA GLY A 93 -10.57 15.53 5.62
C GLY A 93 -10.19 14.63 4.43
N PHE A 94 -9.38 13.59 4.61
CA PHE A 94 -9.11 12.59 3.58
C PHE A 94 -10.30 11.62 3.50
N LEU A 95 -11.32 12.01 2.75
CA LEU A 95 -12.58 11.28 2.62
C LEU A 95 -12.72 10.53 1.28
N ASN A 96 -11.62 10.35 0.56
CA ASN A 96 -11.62 9.64 -0.72
C ASN A 96 -10.47 8.63 -0.72
N LEU A 97 -10.83 7.35 -0.76
CA LEU A 97 -9.91 6.21 -0.87
C LEU A 97 -9.92 5.72 -2.32
N LEU A 98 -8.78 5.84 -2.98
CA LEU A 98 -8.51 5.27 -4.28
C LEU A 98 -7.73 3.98 -4.06
N THR A 99 -8.20 2.86 -4.59
CA THR A 99 -7.62 1.56 -4.26
C THR A 99 -7.33 0.71 -5.48
N GLU A 100 -6.15 0.07 -5.47
CA GLU A 100 -5.73 -0.92 -6.44
C GLU A 100 -6.58 -2.18 -6.34
N GLY A 101 -6.61 -2.98 -7.40
CA GLY A 101 -7.41 -4.21 -7.46
C GLY A 101 -8.89 -3.96 -7.77
N ILE A 102 -9.31 -2.70 -7.85
CA ILE A 102 -10.66 -2.31 -8.28
C ILE A 102 -10.54 -1.50 -9.56
N SER A 103 -11.26 -1.91 -10.59
CA SER A 103 -11.28 -1.19 -11.87
C SER A 103 -12.04 0.13 -11.76
N PRO A 104 -11.59 1.18 -12.46
CA PRO A 104 -12.30 2.44 -12.48
C PRO A 104 -13.66 2.28 -13.18
N LYS A 105 -14.66 3.01 -12.71
CA LYS A 105 -15.90 3.19 -13.47
C LYS A 105 -15.70 4.28 -14.50
N THR A 106 -16.38 4.15 -15.64
CA THR A 106 -16.29 5.09 -16.77
C THR A 106 -16.53 6.56 -16.39
N GLU A 107 -17.29 6.79 -15.34
CA GLU A 107 -17.61 8.12 -14.84
C GLU A 107 -16.64 8.65 -13.77
N ASN A 108 -15.64 7.84 -13.35
CA ASN A 108 -14.71 8.17 -12.28
C ASN A 108 -15.40 8.73 -11.03
N LYS A 109 -16.52 8.15 -10.65
CA LYS A 109 -17.29 8.49 -9.45
C LYS A 109 -17.06 7.47 -8.33
N ALA A 110 -17.37 7.88 -7.09
CA ALA A 110 -17.34 6.98 -5.96
C ALA A 110 -18.23 5.74 -6.20
N LEU A 111 -17.72 4.58 -5.84
CA LEU A 111 -18.40 3.31 -5.99
C LEU A 111 -19.47 3.14 -4.91
N LYS A 112 -20.64 2.62 -5.29
CA LYS A 112 -21.62 2.13 -4.33
C LYS A 112 -21.16 0.78 -3.79
N ILE A 113 -21.56 0.44 -2.58
CA ILE A 113 -21.14 -0.81 -1.91
C ILE A 113 -21.33 -2.06 -2.78
N LYS A 114 -22.43 -2.14 -3.54
CA LYS A 114 -22.70 -3.24 -4.49
C LYS A 114 -21.86 -3.24 -5.76
N GLU A 115 -21.13 -2.17 -6.00
CA GLU A 115 -20.25 -2.00 -7.18
C GLU A 115 -18.79 -2.27 -6.83
N ILE A 116 -18.50 -2.43 -5.53
CA ILE A 116 -17.16 -2.73 -5.05
C ILE A 116 -16.91 -4.21 -5.30
N ASP A 117 -16.15 -4.49 -6.35
CA ASP A 117 -15.69 -5.81 -6.74
C ASP A 117 -14.22 -5.72 -7.11
N GLY A 118 -13.40 -6.61 -6.55
CA GLY A 118 -11.96 -6.57 -6.78
C GLY A 118 -11.25 -7.80 -6.25
N TYR A 119 -10.08 -8.04 -6.81
CA TYR A 119 -9.28 -9.23 -6.55
C TYR A 119 -8.97 -9.42 -5.06
N TYR A 120 -8.55 -8.36 -4.37
CA TYR A 120 -8.14 -8.44 -2.97
C TYR A 120 -9.29 -8.48 -1.96
N LEU A 121 -10.54 -8.24 -2.38
CA LEU A 121 -11.71 -8.22 -1.48
C LEU A 121 -11.98 -9.56 -0.79
N LYS A 122 -11.48 -10.64 -1.35
CA LYS A 122 -11.55 -11.98 -0.75
C LYS A 122 -10.63 -12.16 0.45
N GLN A 123 -9.64 -11.29 0.60
CA GLN A 123 -8.71 -11.33 1.72
C GLN A 123 -9.32 -10.57 2.91
N PRO A 124 -9.44 -11.18 4.10
CA PRO A 124 -10.16 -10.62 5.24
C PRO A 124 -9.69 -9.21 5.63
N THR A 125 -8.38 -8.98 5.69
CA THR A 125 -7.81 -7.67 6.08
C THR A 125 -8.09 -6.57 5.08
N TYR A 126 -8.13 -6.90 3.78
CA TYR A 126 -8.52 -5.95 2.75
C TYR A 126 -10.03 -5.65 2.81
N GLY A 127 -10.84 -6.68 3.00
CA GLY A 127 -12.29 -6.53 3.23
C GLY A 127 -12.59 -5.64 4.43
N LEU A 128 -11.83 -5.79 5.52
CA LEU A 128 -11.94 -4.95 6.71
C LEU A 128 -11.63 -3.47 6.42
N LEU A 129 -10.59 -3.19 5.60
CA LEU A 129 -10.26 -1.82 5.19
C LEU A 129 -11.41 -1.17 4.41
N ILE A 130 -11.99 -1.89 3.47
CA ILE A 130 -13.12 -1.43 2.66
C ILE A 130 -14.38 -1.24 3.52
N ASP A 131 -14.68 -2.19 4.40
CA ASP A 131 -15.82 -2.10 5.34
C ASP A 131 -15.68 -0.87 6.26
N TYR A 132 -14.47 -0.63 6.78
CA TYR A 132 -14.18 0.57 7.56
C TYR A 132 -14.45 1.85 6.76
N ALA A 133 -13.96 1.92 5.52
CA ALA A 133 -14.15 3.08 4.66
C ALA A 133 -15.66 3.35 4.43
N VAL A 134 -16.42 2.32 4.09
CA VAL A 134 -17.87 2.42 3.88
C VAL A 134 -18.59 2.90 5.14
N LYS A 135 -18.33 2.28 6.31
CA LYS A 135 -18.96 2.64 7.59
C LYS A 135 -18.63 4.06 8.05
N ASN A 136 -17.51 4.60 7.61
CA ASN A 136 -17.06 5.95 7.96
C ASN A 136 -17.33 7.00 6.87
N ASN A 137 -18.17 6.70 5.88
CA ASN A 137 -18.53 7.59 4.77
C ASN A 137 -17.32 8.08 3.97
N ILE A 138 -16.29 7.24 3.83
CA ILE A 138 -15.15 7.48 2.94
C ILE A 138 -15.55 6.97 1.56
N ASN A 139 -15.46 7.83 0.56
CA ASN A 139 -15.74 7.48 -0.83
C ASN A 139 -14.69 6.51 -1.35
N ILE A 140 -15.10 5.47 -2.07
CA ILE A 140 -14.19 4.49 -2.65
C ILE A 140 -14.18 4.63 -4.16
N PHE A 141 -12.98 4.67 -4.74
CA PHE A 141 -12.75 4.72 -6.17
C PHE A 141 -11.81 3.58 -6.58
N GLY A 142 -12.12 2.91 -7.68
CA GLY A 142 -11.17 2.04 -8.34
C GLY A 142 -10.31 2.82 -9.32
N TYR A 143 -9.04 2.48 -9.42
CA TYR A 143 -8.14 3.12 -10.39
C TYR A 143 -7.30 2.13 -11.20
N ASP A 144 -7.41 0.84 -10.89
CA ASP A 144 -6.56 -0.18 -11.50
C ASP A 144 -6.88 -0.42 -12.98
N TYR A 145 -5.87 -0.82 -13.73
CA TYR A 145 -5.97 -1.00 -15.16
C TYR A 145 -5.20 -2.24 -15.63
N TYR A 146 -5.91 -3.23 -16.13
CA TYR A 146 -5.33 -4.50 -16.55
C TYR A 146 -5.40 -4.76 -18.07
N TYR A 147 -6.44 -4.25 -18.75
CA TYR A 147 -6.91 -4.85 -20.01
C TYR A 147 -6.07 -4.62 -21.26
N ASP A 148 -5.42 -3.48 -21.41
CA ASP A 148 -4.71 -3.17 -22.66
C ASP A 148 -3.18 -3.35 -22.58
N CYS A 149 -2.69 -3.68 -21.39
CA CYS A 149 -1.27 -3.84 -21.14
C CYS A 149 -0.78 -5.30 -21.27
N GLU A 150 -1.69 -6.28 -21.38
CA GLU A 150 -1.38 -7.72 -21.29
C GLU A 150 -0.50 -8.27 -22.43
N ASN A 151 -0.44 -7.60 -23.55
CA ASN A 151 0.22 -8.13 -24.76
C ASN A 151 1.69 -7.68 -24.97
N LYS A 152 2.32 -7.00 -24.01
CA LYS A 152 3.65 -6.40 -24.23
C LYS A 152 4.61 -6.64 -23.08
N SER A 153 5.12 -7.86 -22.92
CA SER A 153 6.23 -8.27 -22.01
C SER A 153 6.75 -7.22 -20.99
N LEU A 154 7.99 -6.85 -20.93
CA LEU A 154 8.60 -5.90 -19.98
C LEU A 154 7.96 -4.47 -19.94
N ASN A 155 7.11 -4.13 -20.89
CA ASN A 155 6.37 -2.85 -20.91
C ASN A 155 5.02 -2.89 -20.16
N ASN A 156 4.59 -4.05 -19.66
CA ASN A 156 3.27 -4.18 -19.02
C ASN A 156 3.16 -3.37 -17.74
N GLN A 157 4.14 -3.45 -16.85
CA GLN A 157 4.13 -2.68 -15.61
C GLN A 157 4.19 -1.17 -15.90
N LYS A 158 5.05 -0.74 -16.82
CA LYS A 158 5.16 0.66 -17.22
C LYS A 158 3.86 1.21 -17.81
N CYS A 159 3.19 0.41 -18.65
CA CYS A 159 1.88 0.74 -19.20
C CYS A 159 0.83 0.84 -18.07
N ARG A 160 0.75 -0.17 -17.21
CA ARG A 160 -0.18 -0.21 -16.07
C ARG A 160 0.02 0.98 -15.15
N ASP A 161 1.26 1.27 -14.75
CA ASP A 161 1.62 2.40 -13.88
C ASP A 161 1.19 3.74 -14.46
N SER A 162 1.42 3.96 -15.75
CA SER A 162 1.03 5.20 -16.40
C SER A 162 -0.50 5.34 -16.49
N MET A 163 -1.23 4.26 -16.79
CA MET A 163 -2.69 4.27 -16.89
C MET A 163 -3.35 4.40 -15.53
N GLN A 164 -2.81 3.76 -14.49
CA GLN A 164 -3.23 3.99 -13.11
C GLN A 164 -3.11 5.47 -12.72
N ALA A 165 -1.99 6.11 -13.04
CA ALA A 165 -1.79 7.53 -12.79
C ALA A 165 -2.76 8.42 -13.56
N VAL A 166 -3.11 8.09 -14.82
CA VAL A 166 -4.13 8.78 -15.60
C VAL A 166 -5.51 8.68 -14.95
N ASN A 167 -5.88 7.48 -14.48
CA ASN A 167 -7.15 7.24 -13.80
C ASN A 167 -7.25 8.06 -12.51
N ILE A 168 -6.19 8.02 -11.67
CA ILE A 168 -6.12 8.81 -10.43
C ILE A 168 -6.23 10.31 -10.75
N LYS A 169 -5.44 10.80 -11.72
CA LYS A 169 -5.49 12.21 -12.16
C LYS A 169 -6.91 12.63 -12.51
N SER A 170 -7.60 11.81 -13.32
CA SER A 170 -8.98 12.12 -13.75
C SER A 170 -9.96 12.20 -12.58
N ILE A 171 -9.80 11.37 -11.54
CA ILE A 171 -10.60 11.44 -10.31
C ILE A 171 -10.29 12.72 -9.53
N VAL A 172 -9.02 13.06 -9.38
CA VAL A 172 -8.56 14.24 -8.64
C VAL A 172 -9.04 15.53 -9.32
N GLU A 173 -8.90 15.63 -10.64
CA GLU A 173 -9.32 16.81 -11.40
C GLU A 173 -10.84 17.06 -11.37
N LYS A 174 -11.64 16.00 -11.24
CA LYS A 174 -13.10 16.10 -11.03
C LYS A 174 -13.47 16.55 -9.61
N ASN A 175 -12.56 16.44 -8.67
CA ASN A 175 -12.78 16.75 -7.26
C ASN A 175 -11.61 17.62 -6.70
N PRO A 176 -11.35 18.80 -7.25
CA PRO A 176 -10.11 19.56 -7.03
C PRO A 176 -9.91 20.03 -5.59
N ASN A 177 -10.98 20.17 -4.83
CA ASN A 177 -10.93 20.61 -3.43
C ASN A 177 -10.90 19.45 -2.42
N SER A 178 -10.85 18.23 -2.91
CA SER A 178 -10.88 17.03 -2.07
C SER A 178 -9.46 16.54 -1.76
N LYS A 179 -9.35 15.80 -0.66
CA LYS A 179 -8.14 15.08 -0.26
C LYS A 179 -8.31 13.60 -0.52
N PHE A 180 -7.20 12.94 -0.89
CA PHE A 180 -7.20 11.57 -1.39
C PHE A 180 -6.15 10.71 -0.69
N ILE A 181 -6.53 9.49 -0.40
CA ILE A 181 -5.62 8.40 -0.05
C ILE A 181 -5.58 7.46 -1.25
N VAL A 182 -4.39 7.18 -1.77
CA VAL A 182 -4.17 6.21 -2.84
C VAL A 182 -3.47 5.01 -2.22
N PHE A 183 -4.17 3.89 -2.17
CA PHE A 183 -3.69 2.64 -1.60
C PHE A 183 -3.40 1.64 -2.71
N GLY A 184 -2.17 1.16 -2.79
CA GLY A 184 -1.75 0.25 -3.86
C GLY A 184 -0.42 -0.41 -3.61
N GLY A 185 -0.09 -1.42 -4.43
CA GLY A 185 1.11 -2.23 -4.31
C GLY A 185 2.38 -1.40 -4.18
N HIS A 186 3.31 -1.89 -3.37
CA HIS A 186 4.53 -1.16 -3.03
C HIS A 186 5.35 -0.73 -4.25
N GLY A 187 5.37 -1.53 -5.32
CA GLY A 187 6.08 -1.20 -6.54
C GLY A 187 5.50 -0.01 -7.31
N HIS A 188 4.24 0.37 -7.04
CA HIS A 188 3.52 1.42 -7.74
C HIS A 188 3.56 2.79 -7.04
N THR A 189 3.67 2.81 -5.72
CA THR A 189 3.47 4.01 -4.89
C THR A 189 4.74 4.84 -4.65
N PHE A 190 5.90 4.43 -5.16
CA PHE A 190 7.17 5.16 -5.05
C PHE A 190 7.35 6.21 -6.14
N TYR A 191 8.36 7.09 -5.97
CA TYR A 191 8.70 8.12 -6.96
C TYR A 191 9.86 7.71 -7.87
N ASN A 192 10.80 6.92 -7.41
CA ASN A 192 11.91 6.42 -8.22
C ASN A 192 12.24 5.01 -7.75
N TYR A 193 12.09 4.04 -8.60
CA TYR A 193 12.45 2.68 -8.33
C TYR A 193 13.33 2.13 -9.46
N GLU A 194 14.65 2.17 -9.23
CA GLU A 194 15.66 1.73 -10.22
C GLU A 194 15.43 2.37 -11.61
N ASP A 195 15.33 1.56 -12.66
CA ASP A 195 15.09 2.03 -14.04
C ASP A 195 13.59 2.07 -14.40
N ILE A 196 12.70 1.82 -13.44
CA ILE A 196 11.25 1.78 -13.65
C ILE A 196 10.63 3.06 -13.10
N LYS A 197 9.81 3.72 -13.92
CA LYS A 197 9.00 4.85 -13.49
C LYS A 197 7.68 4.34 -12.93
N PRO A 198 7.48 4.35 -11.60
CA PRO A 198 6.27 3.84 -10.98
C PRO A 198 5.11 4.83 -11.10
N MET A 199 3.89 4.36 -10.82
CA MET A 199 2.65 5.14 -10.84
C MET A 199 2.75 6.44 -10.03
N GLY A 200 3.34 6.39 -8.84
CA GLY A 200 3.52 7.58 -8.00
C GLY A 200 4.38 8.67 -8.67
N GLN A 201 5.39 8.29 -9.45
CA GLN A 201 6.19 9.25 -10.22
C GLN A 201 5.41 9.82 -11.41
N TYR A 202 4.65 8.97 -12.14
CA TYR A 202 3.77 9.46 -13.20
C TYR A 202 2.75 10.45 -12.67
N LEU A 203 2.13 10.14 -11.52
CA LEU A 203 1.14 10.99 -10.89
C LEU A 203 1.73 12.36 -10.52
N LYS A 204 2.94 12.38 -9.97
CA LYS A 204 3.65 13.61 -9.62
C LYS A 204 3.95 14.48 -10.85
N ASP A 205 4.31 13.84 -11.98
CA ASP A 205 4.58 14.55 -13.24
C ASP A 205 3.27 15.08 -13.87
N PHE A 206 2.18 14.33 -13.74
CA PHE A 206 0.87 14.72 -14.27
C PHE A 206 0.16 15.80 -13.45
N LEU A 207 0.49 15.91 -12.17
CA LEU A 207 -0.09 16.86 -11.22
C LEU A 207 1.01 17.69 -10.52
N PRO A 208 1.81 18.48 -11.27
CA PRO A 208 3.01 19.14 -10.75
C PRO A 208 2.71 20.17 -9.66
N ASN A 209 1.51 20.73 -9.61
CA ASN A 209 1.09 21.71 -8.63
C ASN A 209 0.37 21.09 -7.42
N THR A 210 0.22 19.77 -7.37
CA THR A 210 -0.45 19.05 -6.29
C THR A 210 0.57 18.60 -5.25
N LYS A 211 0.33 18.85 -3.99
CA LYS A 211 1.15 18.31 -2.92
C LYS A 211 0.86 16.83 -2.71
N ILE A 212 1.82 16.00 -3.07
CA ILE A 212 1.73 14.53 -2.99
C ILE A 212 2.85 14.01 -2.09
N VAL A 213 2.52 13.09 -1.18
CA VAL A 213 3.50 12.37 -0.35
C VAL A 213 3.28 10.86 -0.45
N SER A 214 4.36 10.09 -0.37
CA SER A 214 4.31 8.64 -0.29
C SER A 214 4.77 8.19 1.09
N LEU A 215 3.91 7.41 1.77
CA LEU A 215 4.20 6.74 3.03
C LEU A 215 4.63 5.31 2.71
N ASN A 216 5.88 4.99 3.06
CA ASN A 216 6.42 3.67 2.82
C ASN A 216 6.33 2.81 4.07
N GLN A 217 5.48 1.79 4.04
CA GLN A 217 5.27 0.84 5.14
C GLN A 217 6.28 -0.32 5.15
N LEU A 218 7.12 -0.47 4.12
CA LEU A 218 8.05 -1.61 4.01
C LEU A 218 9.13 -1.65 5.08
N TYR A 219 9.50 -0.50 5.63
CA TYR A 219 10.51 -0.45 6.68
C TYR A 219 10.02 -0.97 8.03
N TYR A 220 8.71 -1.19 8.18
CA TYR A 220 8.09 -1.70 9.41
C TYR A 220 7.75 -3.19 9.32
N ILE A 221 7.86 -3.79 8.13
CA ILE A 221 7.65 -5.22 7.95
C ILE A 221 8.98 -5.91 8.22
N ASP A 222 9.24 -6.12 9.48
CA ASP A 222 10.35 -6.97 9.89
C ASP A 222 10.07 -8.42 9.54
N SER A 223 11.12 -9.07 9.09
CA SER A 223 11.12 -10.49 8.80
C SER A 223 10.61 -11.28 10.02
N PHE A 224 9.54 -12.03 9.83
CA PHE A 224 9.17 -13.13 10.73
C PHE A 224 10.23 -14.25 10.61
N GLY A 225 11.42 -14.03 11.10
CA GLY A 225 12.52 -14.98 11.10
C GLY A 225 13.19 -14.97 12.46
N GLU A 226 13.90 -16.04 12.79
CA GLU A 226 14.53 -16.36 14.07
C GLU A 226 15.54 -15.32 14.65
N GLN A 227 15.57 -14.11 14.11
CA GLN A 227 16.32 -12.98 14.65
C GLN A 227 15.34 -11.96 15.19
N GLU A 228 15.65 -11.40 16.35
CA GLU A 228 14.94 -10.26 16.93
C GLU A 228 14.63 -9.22 15.85
N SER A 229 13.37 -8.87 15.71
CA SER A 229 12.94 -7.89 14.73
C SER A 229 13.59 -6.54 15.04
N SER A 230 13.84 -5.71 14.03
CA SER A 230 14.36 -4.36 14.27
C SER A 230 13.41 -3.56 15.14
N LEU A 231 12.11 -3.89 15.13
CA LEU A 231 11.09 -3.32 16.01
C LEU A 231 11.26 -3.79 17.47
N GLU A 232 11.55 -5.06 17.71
CA GLU A 232 11.84 -5.58 19.06
C GLU A 232 13.11 -4.95 19.61
N LEU A 233 14.19 -4.89 18.82
CA LEU A 233 15.42 -4.21 19.19
C LEU A 233 15.21 -2.71 19.46
N LEU A 234 14.32 -2.05 18.69
CA LEU A 234 13.94 -0.66 18.90
C LEU A 234 13.11 -0.53 20.18
N ASN A 235 12.18 -1.43 20.40
CA ASN A 235 11.32 -1.44 21.58
C ASN A 235 12.13 -1.62 22.87
N ASP A 236 13.06 -2.57 22.89
CA ASP A 236 13.94 -2.82 24.02
C ASP A 236 14.86 -1.63 24.32
N LYS A 237 15.43 -1.01 23.28
CA LYS A 237 16.31 0.15 23.44
C LYS A 237 15.58 1.42 23.84
N LEU A 238 14.40 1.65 23.30
CA LEU A 238 13.62 2.86 23.55
C LEU A 238 12.71 2.71 24.77
N LYS A 239 12.65 1.53 25.38
CA LYS A 239 11.75 1.21 26.50
C LYS A 239 10.30 1.63 26.18
N LEU A 240 9.88 1.39 24.95
CA LEU A 240 8.52 1.65 24.57
C LEU A 240 7.65 0.63 25.29
N ASN A 241 6.77 1.10 26.16
CA ASN A 241 5.74 0.25 26.75
C ASN A 241 4.76 -0.12 25.64
N THR A 242 4.96 -1.27 25.01
CA THR A 242 3.91 -1.88 24.19
C THR A 242 2.86 -2.48 25.11
N PRO A 243 1.57 -2.24 24.88
CA PRO A 243 0.51 -2.88 25.63
C PRO A 243 0.49 -4.39 25.43
#